data_5e9dc11005ce04ec370b302c4f5905c9
#
_entry.id   5e9dc11005ce04ec370b302c4f5905c9
#
_cell.length_a   1.000
_cell.length_b   1.000
_cell.length_c   1.000
_cell.angle_alpha   90.00
_cell.angle_beta   90.00
_cell.angle_gamma   90.00
#
_symmetry.space_group_name_H-M   'P 1'
#
loop_
_entity.id
_entity.type
_entity.pdbx_description
1 polymer ?
#
loop_
_entity_poly.entity_id
_entity_poly.type
_entity_poly.pdbx_seq_one_letter_code
_entity_poly.pdbx_strand_id
1 'polypeptide(L)'
;LGLYALGALLFFPAKMTGDYYPFLLAYFILTCGLSFLETSANPYILSMGTEETATRRLNLAQSFNPMGSLLGMYVAMNFIQARLNPMDTVERSQLSPAEFEVLKESDLSVLIAPYLIIGLVILAMLFVIRAVKMPKNGDKNHNIDFIPTLKRIFKIPHYREGVIAQFFYVGAQIMCWTFVI
;
A
#
# COMPACT_ATOMS: atom_id res chain seq x y z
N LEU A 1 -8.10 5.94 -2.28
CA LEU A 1 -7.16 7.03 -1.98
C LEU A 1 -7.37 7.61 -0.60
N GLY A 2 -8.59 8.05 -0.23
CA GLY A 2 -8.85 8.66 1.09
C GLY A 2 -8.48 7.76 2.27
N LEU A 3 -8.86 6.48 2.20
CA LEU A 3 -8.52 5.51 3.24
C LEU A 3 -7.00 5.27 3.33
N TYR A 4 -6.32 5.23 2.17
CA TYR A 4 -4.86 5.09 2.12
C TYR A 4 -4.15 6.31 2.72
N ALA A 5 -4.56 7.52 2.35
CA ALA A 5 -4.04 8.75 2.94
C ALA A 5 -4.29 8.82 4.46
N LEU A 6 -5.51 8.44 4.92
CA LEU A 6 -5.86 8.37 6.33
C LEU A 6 -4.91 7.42 7.09
N GLY A 7 -4.70 6.20 6.57
CA GLY A 7 -3.78 5.23 7.18
C GLY A 7 -2.36 5.77 7.30
N ALA A 8 -1.86 6.44 6.25
CA ALA A 8 -0.53 7.04 6.27
C ALA A 8 -0.41 8.20 7.28
N LEU A 9 -1.44 9.03 7.40
CA LEU A 9 -1.45 10.15 8.35
C LEU A 9 -1.64 9.70 9.80
N LEU A 10 -2.29 8.56 10.05
CA LEU A 10 -2.46 7.99 11.39
C LEU A 10 -1.14 7.56 12.05
N PHE A 11 -0.06 7.41 11.30
CA PHE A 11 1.27 7.19 11.90
C PHE A 11 1.73 8.35 12.79
N PHE A 12 1.27 9.57 12.52
CA PHE A 12 1.61 10.71 13.35
C PHE A 12 1.02 10.64 14.77
N PRO A 13 -0.31 10.49 14.96
CA PRO A 13 -0.85 10.28 16.30
C PRO A 13 -0.38 8.97 16.95
N ALA A 14 -0.11 7.91 16.18
CA ALA A 14 0.47 6.69 16.70
C ALA A 14 1.84 6.90 17.35
N LYS A 15 2.68 7.79 16.79
CA LYS A 15 3.94 8.20 17.40
C LYS A 15 3.73 8.84 18.78
N MET A 16 2.69 9.67 18.93
CA MET A 16 2.43 10.39 20.19
C MET A 16 2.06 9.45 21.33
N THR A 17 1.48 8.27 21.03
CA THR A 17 1.16 7.27 22.05
C THR A 17 2.38 6.45 22.46
N GLY A 18 3.36 6.28 21.56
CA GLY A 18 4.54 5.44 21.78
C GLY A 18 4.25 3.93 21.88
N ASP A 19 2.98 3.51 21.73
CA ASP A 19 2.51 2.15 21.85
C ASP A 19 2.49 1.43 20.49
N TYR A 20 2.65 0.11 20.49
CA TYR A 20 2.68 -0.71 19.29
C TYR A 20 1.32 -0.80 18.56
N TYR A 21 0.21 -0.90 19.31
CA TYR A 21 -1.13 -1.13 18.73
C TYR A 21 -1.63 -0.02 17.79
N PRO A 22 -1.44 1.28 18.09
CA PRO A 22 -1.79 2.35 17.16
C PRO A 22 -1.04 2.29 15.83
N PHE A 23 0.24 1.88 15.85
CA PHE A 23 1.02 1.66 14.61
C PHE A 23 0.45 0.50 13.79
N LEU A 24 0.10 -0.59 14.44
CA LEU A 24 -0.52 -1.73 13.77
C LEU A 24 -1.87 -1.36 13.14
N LEU A 25 -2.68 -0.56 13.83
CA LEU A 25 -3.94 -0.05 13.30
C LEU A 25 -3.73 0.89 12.12
N ALA A 26 -2.80 1.81 12.20
CA ALA A 26 -2.45 2.72 11.11
C ALA A 26 -1.99 1.95 9.87
N TYR A 27 -1.13 0.96 10.05
CA TYR A 27 -0.66 0.07 9.00
C TYR A 27 -1.79 -0.76 8.39
N PHE A 28 -2.69 -1.29 9.20
CA PHE A 28 -3.86 -2.03 8.74
C PHE A 28 -4.78 -1.18 7.87
N ILE A 29 -5.09 0.05 8.30
CA ILE A 29 -5.92 0.99 7.53
C ILE A 29 -5.23 1.37 6.22
N LEU A 30 -3.90 1.58 6.25
CA LEU A 30 -3.10 1.89 5.07
C LEU A 30 -3.15 0.76 4.05
N THR A 31 -2.93 -0.49 4.47
CA THR A 31 -2.96 -1.66 3.58
C THR A 31 -4.35 -1.94 3.03
N CYS A 32 -5.41 -1.77 3.81
CA CYS A 32 -6.78 -1.80 3.32
C CYS A 32 -7.00 -0.74 2.22
N GLY A 33 -6.52 0.48 2.44
CA GLY A 33 -6.62 1.56 1.46
C GLY A 33 -5.89 1.25 0.15
N LEU A 34 -4.71 0.62 0.23
CA LEU A 34 -3.94 0.16 -0.92
C LEU A 34 -4.69 -0.93 -1.70
N SER A 35 -5.24 -1.92 -1.02
CA SER A 35 -6.01 -3.00 -1.63
C SER A 35 -7.24 -2.48 -2.39
N PHE A 36 -7.99 -1.54 -1.80
CA PHE A 36 -9.09 -0.87 -2.49
C PHE A 36 -8.64 -0.06 -3.70
N LEU A 37 -7.48 0.58 -3.62
CA LEU A 37 -6.93 1.33 -4.74
C LEU A 37 -6.57 0.42 -5.91
N GLU A 38 -5.86 -0.67 -5.66
CA GLU A 38 -5.45 -1.64 -6.69
C GLU A 38 -6.65 -2.31 -7.36
N THR A 39 -7.63 -2.76 -6.57
CA THR A 39 -8.84 -3.41 -7.09
C THR A 39 -9.73 -2.48 -7.91
N SER A 40 -9.69 -1.18 -7.68
CA SER A 40 -10.47 -0.21 -8.46
C SER A 40 -9.70 0.41 -9.63
N ALA A 41 -8.39 0.64 -9.48
CA ALA A 41 -7.60 1.31 -10.51
C ALA A 41 -7.40 0.43 -11.75
N ASN A 42 -7.13 -0.87 -11.58
CA ASN A 42 -6.87 -1.77 -12.70
C ASN A 42 -8.09 -1.93 -13.63
N PRO A 43 -9.31 -2.25 -13.17
CA PRO A 43 -10.50 -2.29 -14.02
C PRO A 43 -10.81 -0.93 -14.64
N TYR A 44 -10.56 0.16 -13.92
CA TYR A 44 -10.77 1.50 -14.46
C TYR A 44 -9.85 1.80 -15.64
N ILE A 45 -8.55 1.46 -15.56
CA ILE A 45 -7.60 1.60 -16.67
C ILE A 45 -8.02 0.76 -17.87
N LEU A 46 -8.53 -0.47 -17.65
CA LEU A 46 -9.04 -1.32 -18.73
C LEU A 46 -10.25 -0.70 -19.42
N SER A 47 -11.13 -0.02 -18.68
CA SER A 47 -12.33 0.63 -19.23
C SER A 47 -12.06 1.96 -19.94
N MET A 48 -10.86 2.53 -19.81
CA MET A 48 -10.47 3.79 -20.47
C MET A 48 -10.08 3.56 -21.93
N GLY A 49 -10.92 3.89 -22.90
CA GLY A 49 -10.64 3.78 -24.33
C GLY A 49 -11.09 2.47 -24.96
N THR A 50 -10.50 2.08 -26.11
CA THR A 50 -10.92 0.92 -26.87
C THR A 50 -10.45 -0.41 -26.26
N GLU A 51 -11.22 -1.49 -26.49
CA GLU A 51 -10.86 -2.84 -25.99
C GLU A 51 -9.55 -3.35 -26.57
N GLU A 52 -9.27 -3.04 -27.85
CA GLU A 52 -8.04 -3.47 -28.53
C GLU A 52 -6.75 -3.02 -27.82
N THR A 53 -6.77 -1.86 -27.17
CA THR A 53 -5.61 -1.28 -26.48
C THR A 53 -5.66 -1.46 -24.95
N ALA A 54 -6.70 -2.11 -24.41
CA ALA A 54 -6.92 -2.24 -22.97
C ALA A 54 -5.74 -2.90 -22.24
N THR A 55 -5.27 -4.04 -22.74
CA THR A 55 -4.13 -4.76 -22.15
C THR A 55 -2.84 -3.95 -22.23
N ARG A 56 -2.61 -3.24 -23.34
CA ARG A 56 -1.43 -2.38 -23.50
C ARG A 56 -1.41 -1.23 -22.49
N ARG A 57 -2.57 -0.61 -22.25
CA ARG A 57 -2.71 0.45 -21.23
C ARG A 57 -2.43 -0.07 -19.82
N LEU A 58 -3.00 -1.24 -19.49
CA LEU A 58 -2.77 -1.85 -18.19
C LEU A 58 -1.30 -2.21 -17.99
N ASN A 59 -0.66 -2.85 -18.98
CA ASN A 59 0.75 -3.21 -18.91
C ASN A 59 1.66 -1.97 -18.76
N LEU A 60 1.33 -0.89 -19.47
CA LEU A 60 2.06 0.38 -19.31
C LEU A 60 1.90 0.93 -17.89
N ALA A 61 0.70 0.94 -17.33
CA ALA A 61 0.47 1.41 -15.97
C ALA A 61 1.19 0.53 -14.94
N GLN A 62 1.15 -0.79 -15.12
CA GLN A 62 1.83 -1.77 -14.25
C GLN A 62 3.36 -1.67 -14.34
N SER A 63 3.94 -1.21 -15.45
CA SER A 63 5.40 -1.06 -15.58
C SER A 63 5.98 0.01 -14.65
N PHE A 64 5.17 0.93 -14.13
CA PHE A 64 5.60 1.90 -13.11
C PHE A 64 5.74 1.29 -11.70
N ASN A 65 5.15 0.11 -11.46
CA ASN A 65 5.22 -0.55 -10.15
C ASN A 65 6.67 -0.93 -9.77
N PRO A 66 7.45 -1.63 -10.61
CA PRO A 66 8.87 -1.90 -10.32
C PRO A 66 9.69 -0.63 -10.13
N MET A 67 9.41 0.41 -10.91
CA MET A 67 10.11 1.70 -10.77
C MET A 67 9.84 2.32 -9.40
N GLY A 68 8.58 2.28 -8.93
CA GLY A 68 8.21 2.73 -7.60
C GLY A 68 8.90 1.92 -6.50
N SER A 69 9.01 0.60 -6.66
CA SER A 69 9.72 -0.27 -5.72
C SER A 69 11.21 0.05 -5.61
N LEU A 70 11.88 0.25 -6.74
CA LEU A 70 13.30 0.64 -6.76
C LEU A 70 13.52 2.02 -6.12
N LEU A 71 12.65 2.99 -6.41
CA LEU A 71 12.71 4.31 -5.79
C LEU A 71 12.47 4.22 -4.28
N GLY A 72 11.49 3.43 -3.85
CA GLY A 72 11.19 3.19 -2.44
C GLY A 72 12.37 2.57 -1.70
N MET A 73 13.02 1.57 -2.31
CA MET A 73 14.23 0.94 -1.76
C MET A 73 15.38 1.96 -1.64
N TYR A 74 15.60 2.77 -2.67
CA TYR A 74 16.62 3.82 -2.64
C TYR A 74 16.38 4.82 -1.50
N VAL A 75 15.14 5.27 -1.34
CA VAL A 75 14.74 6.16 -0.23
C VAL A 75 14.92 5.48 1.12
N ALA A 76 14.51 4.22 1.25
CA ALA A 76 14.68 3.47 2.49
C ALA A 76 16.14 3.34 2.91
N MET A 77 17.03 2.99 1.99
CA MET A 77 18.46 2.82 2.28
C MET A 77 19.15 4.15 2.61
N ASN A 78 18.92 5.20 1.83
CA ASN A 78 19.69 6.43 1.95
C ASN A 78 19.08 7.45 2.94
N PHE A 79 17.79 7.41 3.19
CA PHE A 79 17.12 8.39 4.06
C PHE A 79 16.57 7.80 5.35
N ILE A 80 16.21 6.53 5.38
CA ILE A 80 15.72 5.88 6.59
C ILE A 80 16.87 5.18 7.30
N GLN A 81 17.44 4.14 6.71
CA GLN A 81 18.50 3.35 7.36
C GLN A 81 19.73 4.17 7.71
N ALA A 82 20.14 5.10 6.85
CA ALA A 82 21.28 5.98 7.11
C ALA A 82 21.08 6.94 8.30
N ARG A 83 19.85 7.14 8.75
CA ARG A 83 19.49 8.04 9.88
C ARG A 83 19.04 7.31 11.13
N LEU A 84 18.74 6.02 11.04
CA LEU A 84 18.42 5.20 12.21
C LEU A 84 19.68 4.96 13.03
N ASN A 85 19.50 4.88 14.35
CA ASN A 85 20.61 4.57 15.23
C ASN A 85 21.11 3.14 14.97
N PRO A 86 22.44 2.95 14.74
CA PRO A 86 23.03 1.66 14.40
C PRO A 86 23.12 0.66 15.59
N MET A 87 22.76 1.07 16.80
CA MET A 87 22.78 0.20 17.99
C MET A 87 21.94 -1.05 17.79
N ASP A 88 22.49 -2.20 18.13
CA ASP A 88 21.78 -3.47 18.09
C ASP A 88 20.84 -3.64 19.28
N THR A 89 20.09 -4.75 19.32
CA THR A 89 19.12 -5.04 20.39
C THR A 89 19.80 -5.22 21.73
N VAL A 90 21.03 -5.76 21.76
CA VAL A 90 21.78 -5.99 23.00
C VAL A 90 22.26 -4.66 23.59
N GLU A 91 22.82 -3.80 22.76
CA GLU A 91 23.25 -2.45 23.17
C GLU A 91 22.07 -1.61 23.66
N ARG A 92 20.92 -1.67 22.97
CA ARG A 92 19.69 -0.99 23.38
C ARG A 92 19.15 -1.48 24.71
N SER A 93 19.32 -2.75 25.04
CA SER A 93 18.88 -3.32 26.33
C SER A 93 19.70 -2.85 27.52
N GLN A 94 20.90 -2.28 27.29
CA GLN A 94 21.80 -1.76 28.32
C GLN A 94 21.56 -0.27 28.61
N LEU A 95 20.74 0.42 27.81
CA LEU A 95 20.42 1.82 28.01
C LEU A 95 19.55 2.03 29.25
N SER A 96 19.73 3.16 29.90
CA SER A 96 18.78 3.60 30.93
C SER A 96 17.40 3.87 30.30
N PRO A 97 16.29 3.76 31.05
CA PRO A 97 14.96 4.02 30.53
C PRO A 97 14.81 5.40 29.86
N ALA A 98 15.48 6.41 30.38
CA ALA A 98 15.44 7.75 29.81
C ALA A 98 16.18 7.86 28.47
N GLU A 99 17.36 7.24 28.35
CA GLU A 99 18.14 7.21 27.11
C GLU A 99 17.41 6.39 26.03
N PHE A 100 16.79 5.27 26.42
CA PHE A 100 15.99 4.46 25.51
C PHE A 100 14.80 5.22 24.93
N GLU A 101 14.06 6.00 25.74
CA GLU A 101 12.93 6.80 25.25
C GLU A 101 13.37 7.89 24.27
N VAL A 102 14.48 8.58 24.53
CA VAL A 102 15.04 9.58 23.61
C VAL A 102 15.45 8.95 22.27
N LEU A 103 16.11 7.78 22.32
CA LEU A 103 16.50 7.04 21.14
C LEU A 103 15.29 6.58 20.34
N LYS A 104 14.31 5.99 21.00
CA LYS A 104 13.04 5.53 20.43
C LYS A 104 12.29 6.69 19.74
N GLU A 105 12.20 7.84 20.37
CA GLU A 105 11.53 9.00 19.79
C GLU A 105 12.25 9.51 18.53
N SER A 106 13.58 9.52 18.54
CA SER A 106 14.41 9.86 17.38
C SER A 106 14.18 8.89 16.24
N ASP A 107 14.31 7.58 16.48
CA ASP A 107 14.12 6.54 15.47
C ASP A 107 12.69 6.54 14.90
N LEU A 108 11.67 6.68 15.74
CA LEU A 108 10.28 6.81 15.31
C LEU A 108 10.05 8.05 14.44
N SER A 109 10.73 9.15 14.71
CA SER A 109 10.63 10.37 13.89
C SER A 109 11.16 10.12 12.48
N VAL A 110 12.28 9.41 12.36
CA VAL A 110 12.88 9.04 11.06
C VAL A 110 11.96 8.08 10.29
N LEU A 111 11.40 7.08 10.97
CA LEU A 111 10.52 6.08 10.36
C LEU A 111 9.19 6.67 9.87
N ILE A 112 8.61 7.62 10.59
CA ILE A 112 7.29 8.17 10.29
C ILE A 112 7.32 9.24 9.20
N ALA A 113 8.42 9.96 9.05
CA ALA A 113 8.54 11.04 8.08
C ALA A 113 8.15 10.64 6.64
N PRO A 114 8.60 9.49 6.09
CA PRO A 114 8.18 9.02 4.77
C PRO A 114 6.67 8.75 4.68
N TYR A 115 6.05 8.18 5.71
CA TYR A 115 4.61 7.91 5.71
C TYR A 115 3.79 9.20 5.67
N LEU A 116 4.22 10.24 6.40
CA LEU A 116 3.57 11.55 6.35
C LEU A 116 3.68 12.17 4.96
N ILE A 117 4.87 12.11 4.35
CA ILE A 117 5.09 12.64 2.99
C ILE A 117 4.20 11.90 1.99
N ILE A 118 4.18 10.57 2.04
CA ILE A 118 3.31 9.75 1.19
C ILE A 118 1.84 10.07 1.43
N GLY A 119 1.42 10.18 2.68
CA GLY A 119 0.05 10.55 3.04
C GLY A 119 -0.37 11.89 2.45
N LEU A 120 0.49 12.91 2.51
CA LEU A 120 0.24 14.23 1.93
C LEU A 120 0.19 14.19 0.39
N VAL A 121 1.09 13.44 -0.24
CA VAL A 121 1.10 13.27 -1.71
C VAL A 121 -0.19 12.58 -2.16
N ILE A 122 -0.62 11.51 -1.48
CA ILE A 122 -1.86 10.80 -1.81
C ILE A 122 -3.09 11.68 -1.57
N LEU A 123 -3.07 12.49 -0.52
CA LEU A 123 -4.14 13.46 -0.25
C LEU A 123 -4.21 14.52 -1.36
N ALA A 124 -3.07 15.05 -1.80
CA ALA A 124 -3.01 15.96 -2.95
C ALA A 124 -3.55 15.29 -4.23
N MET A 125 -3.15 14.05 -4.50
CA MET A 125 -3.67 13.26 -5.62
C MET A 125 -5.18 13.06 -5.53
N LEU A 126 -5.73 12.84 -4.33
CA LEU A 126 -7.18 12.74 -4.14
C LEU A 126 -7.90 14.02 -4.56
N PHE A 127 -7.37 15.19 -4.21
CA PHE A 127 -7.94 16.48 -4.64
C PHE A 127 -7.85 16.68 -6.15
N VAL A 128 -6.72 16.33 -6.77
CA VAL A 128 -6.54 16.40 -8.23
C VAL A 128 -7.56 15.52 -8.93
N ILE A 129 -7.69 14.25 -8.51
CA ILE A 129 -8.64 13.30 -9.11
C ILE A 129 -10.09 13.77 -8.92
N ARG A 130 -10.42 14.38 -7.78
CA ARG A 130 -11.76 14.91 -7.51
C ARG A 130 -12.07 16.14 -8.39
N ALA A 131 -11.06 16.92 -8.76
CA ALA A 131 -11.20 18.09 -9.62
C ALA A 131 -11.34 17.73 -11.12
N VAL A 132 -10.83 16.57 -11.53
CA VAL A 132 -10.89 16.10 -12.92
C VAL A 132 -12.21 15.37 -13.17
N LYS A 133 -12.90 15.75 -14.25
CA LYS A 133 -14.09 15.02 -14.72
C LYS A 133 -13.67 13.68 -15.31
N MET A 134 -13.82 12.65 -14.53
CA MET A 134 -13.55 11.28 -14.99
C MET A 134 -14.66 10.76 -15.91
N PRO A 135 -14.32 10.02 -17.00
CA PRO A 135 -15.32 9.38 -17.85
C PRO A 135 -16.15 8.42 -17.01
N LYS A 136 -17.47 8.55 -17.13
CA LYS A 136 -18.43 7.65 -16.46
C LYS A 136 -18.57 6.38 -17.31
N ASN A 137 -17.61 5.48 -17.18
CA ASN A 137 -17.71 4.13 -17.74
C ASN A 137 -18.19 3.21 -16.61
N GLY A 138 -19.48 3.09 -16.45
CA GLY A 138 -20.05 2.26 -15.40
C GLY A 138 -21.29 1.54 -15.88
N ASP A 139 -21.44 0.29 -15.48
CA ASP A 139 -22.69 -0.45 -15.60
C ASP A 139 -23.84 0.35 -15.03
N LYS A 140 -24.93 0.46 -15.79
CA LYS A 140 -26.15 1.15 -15.34
C LYS A 140 -26.88 0.41 -14.22
N ASN A 141 -26.53 -0.84 -13.96
CA ASN A 141 -27.08 -1.67 -12.91
C ASN A 141 -26.20 -1.63 -11.66
N HIS A 142 -26.59 -0.86 -10.66
CA HIS A 142 -25.92 -0.76 -9.36
C HIS A 142 -26.28 -1.89 -8.37
N ASN A 143 -27.12 -2.85 -8.74
CA ASN A 143 -27.48 -3.96 -7.88
C ASN A 143 -26.42 -5.06 -8.00
N ILE A 144 -25.48 -5.07 -7.06
CA ILE A 144 -24.50 -6.15 -6.93
C ILE A 144 -25.10 -7.22 -6.02
N ASP A 145 -25.69 -8.26 -6.62
CA ASP A 145 -26.03 -9.49 -5.91
C ASP A 145 -24.76 -10.28 -5.62
N PHE A 146 -24.11 -9.96 -4.51
CA PHE A 146 -22.78 -10.47 -4.17
C PHE A 146 -22.72 -12.01 -4.15
N ILE A 147 -23.66 -12.66 -3.45
CA ILE A 147 -23.67 -14.13 -3.29
C ILE A 147 -23.95 -14.87 -4.60
N PRO A 148 -24.97 -14.52 -5.41
CA PRO A 148 -25.20 -15.13 -6.70
C PRO A 148 -24.04 -14.91 -7.68
N THR A 149 -23.44 -13.73 -7.69
CA THR A 149 -22.30 -13.41 -8.52
C THR A 149 -21.09 -14.26 -8.15
N LEU A 150 -20.77 -14.38 -6.86
CA LEU A 150 -19.68 -15.21 -6.36
C LEU A 150 -19.86 -16.67 -6.78
N LYS A 151 -21.07 -17.24 -6.56
CA LYS A 151 -21.39 -18.63 -6.97
C LYS A 151 -21.24 -18.82 -8.48
N ARG A 152 -21.62 -17.83 -9.29
CA ARG A 152 -21.51 -17.90 -10.76
C ARG A 152 -20.05 -17.89 -11.20
N ILE A 153 -19.22 -17.01 -10.63
CA ILE A 153 -17.79 -16.87 -10.99
C ILE A 153 -17.03 -18.14 -10.61
N PHE A 154 -17.29 -18.72 -9.43
CA PHE A 154 -16.64 -19.98 -9.00
C PHE A 154 -17.03 -21.21 -9.84
N LYS A 155 -18.10 -21.14 -10.63
CA LYS A 155 -18.45 -22.20 -11.59
C LYS A 155 -17.58 -22.17 -12.87
N ILE A 156 -16.89 -21.05 -13.12
CA ILE A 156 -16.03 -20.92 -14.32
C ILE A 156 -14.67 -21.56 -13.99
N PRO A 157 -14.24 -22.64 -14.71
CA PRO A 157 -13.00 -23.34 -14.41
C PRO A 157 -11.78 -22.43 -14.47
N HIS A 158 -11.65 -21.64 -15.53
CA HIS A 158 -10.52 -20.70 -15.72
C HIS A 158 -10.42 -19.65 -14.62
N TYR A 159 -11.55 -19.23 -14.02
CA TYR A 159 -11.52 -18.33 -12.89
C TYR A 159 -10.91 -18.98 -11.64
N ARG A 160 -11.30 -20.21 -11.33
CA ARG A 160 -10.74 -20.97 -10.19
C ARG A 160 -9.25 -21.22 -10.35
N GLU A 161 -8.84 -21.65 -11.54
CA GLU A 161 -7.43 -21.86 -11.89
C GLU A 161 -6.63 -20.56 -11.74
N GLY A 162 -7.17 -19.44 -12.23
CA GLY A 162 -6.55 -18.13 -12.09
C GLY A 162 -6.42 -17.68 -10.64
N VAL A 163 -7.44 -17.91 -9.80
CA VAL A 163 -7.39 -17.58 -8.35
C VAL A 163 -6.33 -18.42 -7.63
N ILE A 164 -6.25 -19.72 -7.94
CA ILE A 164 -5.24 -20.62 -7.36
C ILE A 164 -3.83 -20.19 -7.80
N ALA A 165 -3.64 -19.92 -9.09
CA ALA A 165 -2.37 -19.45 -9.62
C ALA A 165 -1.94 -18.13 -8.96
N GLN A 166 -2.86 -17.18 -8.80
CA GLN A 166 -2.62 -15.89 -8.14
C GLN A 166 -2.25 -16.07 -6.67
N PHE A 167 -2.89 -16.99 -5.96
CA PHE A 167 -2.56 -17.29 -4.56
C PHE A 167 -1.10 -17.76 -4.42
N PHE A 168 -0.66 -18.72 -5.24
CA PHE A 168 0.71 -19.20 -5.22
C PHE A 168 1.72 -18.16 -5.70
N TYR A 169 1.36 -17.36 -6.69
CA TYR A 169 2.20 -16.29 -7.19
C TYR A 169 2.47 -15.23 -6.10
N VAL A 170 1.42 -14.73 -5.44
CA VAL A 170 1.54 -13.74 -4.37
C VAL A 170 2.29 -14.33 -3.17
N GLY A 171 2.03 -15.60 -2.83
CA GLY A 171 2.77 -16.30 -1.78
C GLY A 171 4.28 -16.34 -2.06
N ALA A 172 4.66 -16.75 -3.27
CA ALA A 172 6.06 -16.78 -3.70
C ALA A 172 6.69 -15.37 -3.71
N GLN A 173 5.95 -14.36 -4.19
CA GLN A 173 6.40 -12.96 -4.20
C GLN A 173 6.69 -12.44 -2.79
N ILE A 174 5.81 -12.69 -1.83
CA ILE A 174 6.00 -12.27 -0.44
C ILE A 174 7.19 -12.99 0.18
N MET A 175 7.33 -14.32 -0.06
CA MET A 175 8.49 -15.07 0.41
C MET A 175 9.80 -14.49 -0.14
N CYS A 176 9.87 -14.18 -1.43
CA CYS A 176 11.05 -13.55 -2.02
C CYS A 176 11.37 -12.20 -1.36
N TRP A 177 10.37 -11.37 -1.12
CA TRP A 177 10.60 -10.07 -0.49
C TRP A 177 11.01 -10.17 0.98
N THR A 178 10.55 -11.21 1.68
CA THR A 178 10.85 -11.36 3.11
C THR A 178 12.20 -12.01 3.37
N PHE A 179 12.64 -12.92 2.49
CA PHE A 179 13.83 -13.75 2.75
C PHE A 179 15.04 -13.41 1.86
N VAL A 180 14.89 -12.55 0.86
CA VAL A 180 15.99 -12.16 -0.04
C VAL A 180 16.57 -10.78 0.32
N ILE A 181 15.96 -10.07 1.25
CA ILE A 181 16.46 -8.80 1.81
C ILE A 181 17.04 -9.13 3.21
#